data_e66f23d86b5a931d04d06ec90009e9c7
#
_entry.id   e66f23d86b5a931d04d06ec90009e9c7
#
_cell.length_a   1.000
_cell.length_b   1.000
_cell.length_c   1.000
_cell.angle_alpha   90.00
_cell.angle_beta   90.00
_cell.angle_gamma   90.00
#
_symmetry.space_group_name_H-M   'P 1'
#
loop_
_entity.id
_entity.type
_entity.pdbx_description
1 polymer ?
#
loop_
_entity_poly.entity_id
_entity_poly.type
_entity_poly.pdbx_seq_one_letter_code
_entity_poly.pdbx_strand_id
1 'polypeptide(L)'
;MIWHMEHRHTGAPCFSTDELKKALWSQAVESAKENGVTIHHFLVNASAHRFFFVIEAPDYDSIEETFGRCKTLGELEITPVSKW
;
A
#
# COMPACT_ATOMS: atom_id res chain seq x y z
N MET A 1 -15.92 -3.81 -1.53
CA MET A 1 -15.77 -2.60 -0.71
C MET A 1 -14.53 -1.85 -1.17
N ILE A 2 -14.64 -0.54 -1.29
CA ILE A 2 -13.55 0.31 -1.77
C ILE A 2 -12.82 0.93 -0.58
N TRP A 3 -11.50 0.96 -0.66
CA TRP A 3 -10.65 1.50 0.38
C TRP A 3 -9.65 2.46 -0.23
N HIS A 4 -9.37 3.53 0.47
CA HIS A 4 -8.25 4.42 0.19
C HIS A 4 -7.13 4.06 1.16
N MET A 5 -5.95 3.81 0.63
CA MET A 5 -4.79 3.51 1.46
C MET A 5 -3.67 4.49 1.15
N GLU A 6 -3.11 5.08 2.18
CA GLU A 6 -1.99 6.00 2.05
C GLU A 6 -0.81 5.46 2.84
N HIS A 7 0.36 5.42 2.21
CA HIS A 7 1.61 5.09 2.87
C HIS A 7 2.47 6.34 2.97
N ARG A 8 3.05 6.57 4.14
CA ARG A 8 3.98 7.65 4.39
C ARG A 8 5.23 7.10 5.05
N HIS A 9 6.39 7.51 4.56
CA HIS A 9 7.65 7.16 5.21
C HIS A 9 8.50 8.43 5.35
N THR A 10 9.40 8.42 6.35
CA THR A 10 10.32 9.54 6.57
C THR A 10 11.40 9.54 5.51
N GLY A 11 11.88 10.73 5.15
CA GLY A 11 12.77 10.90 4.02
C GLY A 11 14.16 10.33 4.16
N ALA A 12 14.58 9.91 5.33
CA ALA A 12 15.96 9.44 5.54
C ALA A 12 15.97 8.09 6.27
N PRO A 13 16.39 7.02 5.62
CA PRO A 13 16.70 6.92 4.20
C PRO A 13 15.46 6.64 3.35
N CYS A 14 15.33 7.34 2.23
CA CYS A 14 14.30 7.05 1.26
C CYS A 14 14.57 5.66 0.67
N PHE A 15 13.60 4.77 0.71
CA PHE A 15 13.81 3.41 0.22
C PHE A 15 13.77 3.28 -1.30
N SER A 16 13.67 4.37 -2.02
CA SER A 16 13.78 4.35 -3.49
C SER A 16 15.12 3.77 -3.96
N THR A 17 16.15 3.82 -3.10
CA THR A 17 17.46 3.23 -3.36
C THR A 17 17.71 1.93 -2.61
N ASP A 18 16.73 1.43 -1.85
CA ASP A 18 16.84 0.21 -1.04
C ASP A 18 16.07 -0.92 -1.72
N GLU A 19 16.80 -1.84 -2.32
CA GLU A 19 16.20 -2.95 -3.08
C GLU A 19 15.36 -3.89 -2.20
N LEU A 20 15.73 -4.09 -0.94
CA LEU A 20 14.98 -4.96 -0.04
C LEU A 20 13.62 -4.36 0.31
N LYS A 21 13.59 -3.05 0.55
CA LYS A 21 12.34 -2.34 0.85
C LYS A 21 11.43 -2.27 -0.37
N LYS A 22 12.02 -2.03 -1.55
CA LYS A 22 11.27 -2.08 -2.81
C LYS A 22 10.68 -3.47 -3.04
N ALA A 23 11.43 -4.52 -2.72
CA ALA A 23 10.98 -5.89 -2.89
C ALA A 23 9.74 -6.19 -2.04
N LEU A 24 9.66 -5.67 -0.81
CA LEU A 24 8.49 -5.84 0.04
C LEU A 24 7.23 -5.27 -0.61
N TRP A 25 7.34 -4.07 -1.19
CA TRP A 25 6.22 -3.45 -1.90
C TRP A 25 5.85 -4.23 -3.16
N SER A 26 6.82 -4.66 -3.93
CA SER A 26 6.57 -5.46 -5.14
C SER A 26 5.87 -6.77 -4.80
N GLN A 27 6.33 -7.46 -3.76
CA GLN A 27 5.71 -8.71 -3.29
C GLN A 27 4.28 -8.49 -2.82
N ALA A 28 4.03 -7.39 -2.10
CA ALA A 28 2.69 -7.05 -1.64
C ALA A 28 1.75 -6.84 -2.84
N VAL A 29 2.17 -6.04 -3.81
CA VAL A 29 1.37 -5.78 -5.01
C VAL A 29 1.09 -7.06 -5.79
N GLU A 30 2.09 -7.93 -5.94
CA GLU A 30 1.95 -9.20 -6.64
C GLU A 30 0.99 -10.15 -5.92
N SER A 31 0.98 -10.14 -4.58
CA SER A 31 0.12 -11.02 -3.79
C SER A 31 -1.33 -10.54 -3.69
N ALA A 32 -1.61 -9.31 -4.07
CA ALA A 32 -2.93 -8.69 -3.89
C ALA A 32 -4.05 -9.55 -4.47
N LYS A 33 -3.89 -9.98 -5.71
CA LYS A 33 -4.92 -10.77 -6.41
C LYS A 33 -5.25 -12.08 -5.68
N GLU A 34 -4.23 -12.76 -5.18
CA GLU A 34 -4.40 -14.03 -4.45
C GLU A 34 -5.17 -13.81 -3.15
N ASN A 35 -5.02 -12.65 -2.55
CA ASN A 35 -5.69 -12.29 -1.29
C ASN A 35 -7.05 -11.63 -1.50
N GLY A 36 -7.54 -11.60 -2.75
CA GLY A 36 -8.84 -11.01 -3.06
C GLY A 36 -8.83 -9.47 -3.11
N VAL A 37 -7.65 -8.87 -3.26
CA VAL A 37 -7.50 -7.42 -3.34
C VAL A 37 -7.26 -6.99 -4.78
N THR A 38 -8.09 -6.07 -5.26
CA THR A 38 -7.92 -5.45 -6.58
C THR A 38 -7.34 -4.06 -6.40
N ILE A 39 -6.19 -3.80 -7.02
CA ILE A 39 -5.56 -2.48 -6.98
C ILE A 39 -6.03 -1.70 -8.20
N HIS A 40 -6.90 -0.70 -7.97
CA HIS A 40 -7.38 0.16 -9.05
C HIS A 40 -6.37 1.25 -9.40
N HIS A 41 -5.75 1.83 -8.38
CA HIS A 41 -4.74 2.87 -8.55
C HIS A 41 -3.61 2.68 -7.54
N PHE A 42 -2.40 2.83 -8.00
CA PHE A 42 -1.21 2.91 -7.17
C PHE A 42 -0.39 4.10 -7.68
N LEU A 43 -0.45 5.19 -6.96
CA LEU A 43 0.17 6.46 -7.33
C LEU A 43 1.26 6.82 -6.34
N VAL A 44 2.34 7.40 -6.82
CA VAL A 44 3.50 7.72 -6.00
C VAL A 44 3.81 9.21 -6.09
N ASN A 45 3.99 9.84 -4.93
CA ASN A 45 4.58 11.15 -4.82
C ASN A 45 5.95 11.02 -4.19
N ALA A 46 6.98 10.95 -5.03
CA ALA A 46 8.34 10.73 -4.56
C ALA A 46 8.86 11.87 -3.68
N SER A 47 8.52 13.12 -4.00
CA SER A 47 9.00 14.27 -3.25
C SER A 47 8.40 14.36 -1.85
N ALA A 48 7.18 13.88 -1.67
CA ALA A 48 6.52 13.84 -0.36
C ALA A 48 6.70 12.51 0.37
N HIS A 49 7.35 11.53 -0.24
CA HIS A 49 7.55 10.18 0.30
C HIS A 49 6.22 9.53 0.66
N ARG A 50 5.26 9.59 -0.27
CA ARG A 50 3.91 9.04 -0.08
C ARG A 50 3.50 8.15 -1.24
N PHE A 51 2.76 7.10 -0.90
CA PHE A 51 2.06 6.26 -1.87
C PHE A 51 0.56 6.40 -1.63
N PHE A 52 -0.21 6.39 -2.70
CA PHE A 52 -1.67 6.49 -2.65
C PHE A 52 -2.27 5.32 -3.41
N PHE A 53 -3.17 4.61 -2.76
CA PHE A 53 -3.83 3.47 -3.38
C PHE A 53 -5.34 3.66 -3.34
N VAL A 54 -6.00 3.24 -4.41
CA VAL A 54 -7.44 2.95 -4.38
C VAL A 54 -7.56 1.47 -4.64
N ILE A 55 -8.09 0.75 -3.69
CA ILE A 55 -8.18 -0.71 -3.75
C ILE A 55 -9.60 -1.17 -3.46
N GLU A 56 -9.90 -2.38 -3.90
CA GLU A 56 -11.14 -3.05 -3.59
C GLU A 56 -10.82 -4.35 -2.89
N ALA A 57 -11.47 -4.58 -1.75
CA ALA A 57 -11.23 -5.77 -0.93
C ALA A 57 -12.49 -6.12 -0.15
N PRO A 58 -12.71 -7.41 0.16
CA PRO A 58 -13.91 -7.81 0.90
C PRO A 58 -13.90 -7.36 2.35
N ASP A 59 -12.71 -7.24 2.96
CA ASP A 59 -12.57 -6.91 4.38
C ASP A 59 -11.18 -6.34 4.67
N TYR A 60 -11.01 -5.85 5.88
CA TYR A 60 -9.74 -5.32 6.37
C TYR A 60 -8.66 -6.40 6.44
N ASP A 61 -9.03 -7.62 6.81
CA ASP A 61 -8.06 -8.72 6.95
C ASP A 61 -7.36 -9.03 5.64
N SER A 62 -8.06 -8.98 4.53
CA SER A 62 -7.47 -9.17 3.19
C SER A 62 -6.41 -8.13 2.89
N ILE A 63 -6.66 -6.88 3.31
CA ILE A 63 -5.71 -5.78 3.14
C ILE A 63 -4.48 -6.00 4.02
N GLU A 64 -4.68 -6.39 5.27
CA GLU A 64 -3.59 -6.67 6.21
C GLU A 64 -2.72 -7.83 5.71
N GLU A 65 -3.33 -8.87 5.17
CA GLU A 65 -2.61 -10.01 4.63
C GLU A 65 -1.75 -9.62 3.44
N THR A 66 -2.23 -8.68 2.64
CA THR A 66 -1.51 -8.20 1.45
C THR A 66 -0.42 -7.21 1.81
N PHE A 67 -0.74 -6.19 2.61
CA PHE A 67 0.15 -5.04 2.84
C PHE A 67 0.73 -4.95 4.25
N GLY A 68 0.36 -5.86 5.13
CA GLY A 68 0.74 -5.77 6.55
C GLY A 68 2.24 -5.67 6.79
N ARG A 69 3.06 -6.39 6.02
CA ARG A 69 4.52 -6.31 6.15
C ARG A 69 5.07 -4.94 5.81
N CYS A 70 4.34 -4.16 5.00
CA CYS A 70 4.79 -2.83 4.60
C CYS A 70 4.70 -1.81 5.74
N LYS A 71 4.03 -2.16 6.84
CA LYS A 71 4.00 -1.32 8.05
C LYS A 71 5.38 -1.12 8.64
N THR A 72 6.31 -2.03 8.40
CA THR A 72 7.69 -1.88 8.86
C THR A 72 8.43 -0.78 8.10
N LEU A 73 7.88 -0.34 6.97
CA LEU A 73 8.51 0.65 6.10
C LEU A 73 7.97 2.07 6.34
N GLY A 74 6.94 2.21 7.17
CA GLY A 74 6.31 3.51 7.45
C GLY A 74 4.86 3.34 7.84
N GLU A 75 4.12 4.43 7.83
CA GLU A 75 2.72 4.42 8.21
C GLU A 75 1.84 3.94 7.06
N LEU A 76 0.79 3.19 7.40
CA LEU A 76 -0.29 2.86 6.49
C LEU A 76 -1.59 3.36 7.09
N GLU A 77 -2.27 4.25 6.38
CA GLU A 77 -3.59 4.70 6.74
C GLU A 77 -4.59 4.10 5.77
N ILE A 78 -5.50 3.29 6.30
CA ILE A 78 -6.45 2.50 5.51
C ILE A 78 -7.85 2.98 5.84
N THR A 79 -8.55 3.55 4.87
CA THR A 79 -9.84 4.19 5.08
C THR A 79 -10.89 3.60 4.13
N PRO A 80 -12.00 3.06 4.65
CA PRO A 80 -13.09 2.65 3.80
C PRO A 80 -13.75 3.88 3.18
N VAL A 81 -14.04 3.80 1.90
CA VAL A 81 -14.64 4.91 1.15
C VAL A 81 -15.77 4.39 0.27
N SER A 82 -16.61 5.29 -0.20
CA SER A 82 -17.66 4.95 -1.14
C SER A 82 -17.70 5.97 -2.27
N LYS A 83 -18.24 5.54 -3.39
CA LYS A 83 -18.46 6.46 -4.51
C LYS A 83 -19.54 7.45 -4.14
N TRP A 84 -19.38 8.68 -4.57
CA TRP A 84 -20.37 9.75 -4.38
C TRP A 84 -21.68 9.44 -5.08
#